data_f4ccf1fe3a8315cb18d5c1feda14c5d3
#
_entry.id   f4ccf1fe3a8315cb18d5c1feda14c5d3
#
_cell.length_a   1.000
_cell.length_b   1.000
_cell.length_c   1.000
_cell.angle_alpha   90.00
_cell.angle_beta   90.00
_cell.angle_gamma   90.00
#
_symmetry.space_group_name_H-M   'P 1'
#
loop_
_entity.id
_entity.type
_entity.pdbx_description
1 polymer ?
#
loop_
_entity_poly.entity_id
_entity_poly.type
_entity_poly.pdbx_seq_one_letter_code
_entity_poly.pdbx_strand_id
1 'polypeptide(L)'
;MPTMRGGLRLRRRPLRLRLPLRLRGAELYAIEAEDHYLRLHTSRGQDLILMRLGDAVGELEGLEGAQAHRSWWVARRAIADVRRGDGRAVLTLKDGTEVPVSRTYSRQLRAAGWY
;
A
#
# COMPACT_ATOMS: atom_id res chain seq x y z
N MET A 1 14.97 -14.48 -24.65
CA MET A 1 14.76 -13.89 -24.52
C MET A 1 14.71 -13.57 -23.90
N PRO A 2 14.83 -13.80 -23.61
CA PRO A 2 14.64 -13.28 -23.08
C PRO A 2 14.26 -12.81 -22.89
N THR A 3 14.17 -12.82 -22.98
CA THR A 3 13.77 -12.24 -22.92
C THR A 3 13.18 -11.85 -22.90
N MET A 4 12.99 -11.95 -23.25
CA MET A 4 12.15 -11.44 -23.30
C MET A 4 11.45 -11.50 -22.64
N ARG A 5 11.06 -12.25 -22.47
CA ARG A 5 10.31 -12.17 -21.68
C ARG A 5 10.21 -11.21 -20.78
N GLY A 6 10.84 -11.15 -20.31
CA GLY A 6 10.94 -9.94 -19.55
C GLY A 6 10.50 -8.71 -20.27
N GLY A 7 10.63 -8.74 -21.57
CA GLY A 7 10.24 -7.60 -22.36
C GLY A 7 8.81 -7.16 -22.16
N LEU A 8 7.92 -8.09 -21.93
CA LEU A 8 6.52 -7.75 -21.73
C LEU A 8 6.31 -6.99 -20.46
N ARG A 9 7.04 -7.35 -19.43
CA ARG A 9 6.90 -6.67 -18.16
C ARG A 9 7.45 -5.26 -18.20
N LEU A 10 8.30 -4.98 -19.13
CA LEU A 10 8.86 -3.63 -19.26
C LEU A 10 7.83 -2.61 -19.66
N ARG A 11 6.67 -3.03 -20.17
CA ARG A 11 5.62 -2.08 -20.49
C ARG A 11 5.02 -1.44 -19.26
N ARG A 12 5.10 -2.12 -18.13
CA ARG A 12 4.60 -1.57 -16.88
C ARG A 12 5.74 -1.01 -16.10
N ARG A 13 5.60 0.23 -15.72
CA ARG A 13 6.59 0.87 -14.88
C ARG A 13 6.27 0.57 -13.43
N PRO A 14 7.28 0.34 -12.57
CA PRO A 14 7.03 0.22 -11.14
C PRO A 14 6.29 1.43 -10.63
N LEU A 15 5.47 1.23 -9.59
CA LEU A 15 4.66 2.30 -9.04
C LEU A 15 5.49 3.54 -8.70
N ARG A 16 6.68 3.35 -8.13
CA ARG A 16 7.54 4.47 -7.74
C ARG A 16 7.88 5.37 -8.91
N LEU A 17 7.89 4.86 -10.14
CA LEU A 17 8.20 5.67 -11.31
C LEU A 17 6.99 6.44 -11.81
N ARG A 18 5.82 6.16 -11.28
CA ARG A 18 4.60 6.90 -11.62
C ARG A 18 4.29 7.97 -10.59
N LEU A 19 5.09 8.05 -9.53
CA LEU A 19 4.87 9.05 -8.49
C LEU A 19 5.21 10.44 -9.02
N PRO A 20 4.50 11.48 -8.53
CA PRO A 20 4.96 12.85 -8.76
C PRO A 20 6.40 13.01 -8.32
N LEU A 21 7.15 13.83 -9.03
CA LEU A 21 8.59 13.99 -8.77
C LEU A 21 8.90 14.27 -7.32
N ARG A 22 8.09 15.09 -6.67
CA ARG A 22 8.32 15.46 -5.27
C ARG A 22 8.21 14.28 -4.30
N LEU A 23 7.53 13.21 -4.72
CA LEU A 23 7.36 12.03 -3.88
C LEU A 23 8.32 10.89 -4.22
N ARG A 24 9.08 11.00 -5.31
CA ARG A 24 10.04 9.99 -5.68
C ARG A 24 11.15 9.94 -4.65
N GLY A 25 11.50 8.73 -4.24
CA GLY A 25 12.46 8.53 -3.19
C GLY A 25 11.87 8.57 -1.79
N ALA A 26 10.58 8.94 -1.67
CA ALA A 26 9.90 8.87 -0.39
C ALA A 26 9.57 7.42 -0.05
N GLU A 27 9.43 7.16 1.24
CA GLU A 27 8.99 5.86 1.71
C GLU A 27 7.47 5.80 1.58
N LEU A 28 6.96 4.74 0.93
CA LEU A 28 5.51 4.55 0.77
C LEU A 28 4.96 3.93 2.05
N TYR A 29 3.97 4.59 2.64
CA TYR A 29 3.34 4.11 3.86
C TYR A 29 2.06 3.33 3.57
N ALA A 30 1.20 3.85 2.70
CA ALA A 30 -0.09 3.23 2.44
C ALA A 30 -0.67 3.75 1.14
N ILE A 31 -1.63 3.00 0.61
CA ILE A 31 -2.39 3.38 -0.57
C ILE A 31 -3.86 3.26 -0.21
N GLU A 32 -4.60 4.33 -0.41
CA GLU A 32 -6.04 4.38 -0.14
C GLU A 32 -6.81 4.61 -1.43
N ALA A 33 -7.78 3.75 -1.72
CA ALA A 33 -8.61 3.91 -2.91
C ALA A 33 -9.71 4.96 -2.65
N GLU A 34 -9.79 5.96 -3.52
CA GLU A 34 -10.80 7.02 -3.47
C GLU A 34 -11.41 7.16 -4.86
N ASP A 35 -12.57 6.56 -5.07
CA ASP A 35 -13.22 6.53 -6.36
C ASP A 35 -12.27 6.00 -7.45
N HIS A 36 -11.93 6.83 -8.43
CA HIS A 36 -11.03 6.43 -9.52
C HIS A 36 -9.57 6.74 -9.21
N TYR A 37 -9.30 7.33 -8.06
CA TYR A 37 -7.96 7.75 -7.70
C TYR A 37 -7.44 6.92 -6.55
N LEU A 38 -6.12 6.88 -6.43
CA LEU A 38 -5.45 6.34 -5.26
C LEU A 38 -4.76 7.49 -4.55
N ARG A 39 -4.97 7.57 -3.24
CA ARG A 39 -4.22 8.50 -2.40
C ARG A 39 -3.00 7.76 -1.89
N LEU A 40 -1.84 8.29 -2.21
CA LEU A 40 -0.58 7.71 -1.77
C LEU A 40 -0.13 8.45 -0.52
N HIS A 41 0.07 7.71 0.56
CA HIS A 41 0.57 8.25 1.82
C HIS A 41 2.05 7.90 1.91
N THR A 42 2.91 8.93 1.97
CA THR A 42 4.35 8.71 1.95
C THR A 42 5.04 9.54 3.02
N SER A 43 6.33 9.28 3.21
CA SER A 43 7.15 10.03 4.16
C SER A 43 7.31 11.51 3.78
N ARG A 44 6.94 11.89 2.56
CA ARG A 44 7.06 13.28 2.10
C ARG A 44 5.70 13.91 1.83
N GLY A 45 4.63 13.27 2.26
CA GLY A 45 3.29 13.81 2.10
C GLY A 45 2.42 12.91 1.27
N GLN A 46 1.32 13.46 0.78
CA GLN A 46 0.29 12.71 0.09
C GLN A 46 0.06 13.27 -1.30
N ASP A 47 -0.39 12.42 -2.20
CA ASP A 47 -0.84 12.85 -3.51
C ASP A 47 -1.81 11.83 -4.09
N LEU A 48 -2.51 12.23 -5.15
CA LEU A 48 -3.47 11.37 -5.83
C LEU A 48 -2.90 10.96 -7.19
N ILE A 49 -3.11 9.69 -7.52
CA ILE A 49 -2.81 9.22 -8.89
C ILE A 49 -4.05 8.49 -9.42
N LEU A 50 -4.20 8.49 -10.74
CA LEU A 50 -5.31 7.82 -11.40
C LEU A 50 -4.91 6.38 -11.66
N MET A 51 -5.42 5.45 -10.85
CA MET A 51 -5.06 4.05 -10.95
C MET A 51 -5.98 3.23 -10.06
N ARG A 52 -6.16 1.96 -10.38
CA ARG A 52 -6.90 1.04 -9.52
C ARG A 52 -5.99 0.44 -8.48
N LEU A 53 -6.55 0.17 -7.29
CA LEU A 53 -5.77 -0.36 -6.19
C LEU A 53 -5.10 -1.69 -6.55
N GLY A 54 -5.83 -2.60 -7.18
CA GLY A 54 -5.25 -3.89 -7.55
C GLY A 54 -4.05 -3.75 -8.48
N ASP A 55 -4.13 -2.80 -9.43
CA ASP A 55 -3.02 -2.55 -10.34
C ASP A 55 -1.81 -1.99 -9.60
N ALA A 56 -2.05 -1.07 -8.67
CA ALA A 56 -0.96 -0.48 -7.90
C ALA A 56 -0.26 -1.52 -7.04
N VAL A 57 -1.03 -2.36 -6.36
CA VAL A 57 -0.47 -3.41 -5.51
C VAL A 57 0.40 -4.35 -6.34
N GLY A 58 -0.05 -4.67 -7.56
CA GLY A 58 0.74 -5.53 -8.45
C GLY A 58 2.05 -4.93 -8.90
N GLU A 59 2.24 -3.62 -8.74
CA GLU A 59 3.46 -2.94 -9.16
C GLU A 59 4.40 -2.63 -8.00
N LEU A 60 4.06 -3.08 -6.78
CA LEU A 60 4.95 -2.88 -5.62
C LEU A 60 6.02 -3.96 -5.64
N GLU A 61 7.27 -3.55 -5.70
CA GLU A 61 8.40 -4.48 -5.74
C GLU A 61 9.19 -4.40 -4.45
N GLY A 62 9.42 -5.58 -3.86
CA GLY A 62 10.28 -5.68 -2.70
C GLY A 62 9.79 -4.98 -1.46
N LEU A 63 8.55 -4.52 -1.48
CA LEU A 63 7.98 -3.80 -0.35
C LEU A 63 6.99 -4.71 0.35
N GLU A 64 7.33 -5.09 1.58
CA GLU A 64 6.45 -5.94 2.38
C GLU A 64 5.23 -5.16 2.81
N GLY A 65 4.06 -5.66 2.46
CA GLY A 65 2.81 -5.02 2.82
C GLY A 65 1.64 -5.93 2.57
N ALA A 66 0.46 -5.45 2.90
CA ALA A 66 -0.75 -6.23 2.71
C ALA A 66 -1.97 -5.31 2.67
N GLN A 67 -3.07 -5.82 2.12
CA GLN A 67 -4.33 -5.12 2.24
C GLN A 67 -4.85 -5.24 3.67
N ALA A 68 -5.26 -4.11 4.21
CA ALA A 68 -5.86 -4.02 5.54
C ALA A 68 -7.37 -3.88 5.43
N HIS A 69 -7.86 -3.48 4.27
CA HIS A 69 -9.25 -3.22 4.00
C HIS A 69 -9.42 -3.30 2.49
N ARG A 70 -10.65 -3.44 2.00
CA ARG A 70 -10.86 -3.50 0.55
C ARG A 70 -10.37 -2.24 -0.16
N SER A 71 -10.26 -1.12 0.56
CA SER A 71 -9.81 0.15 -0.02
C SER A 71 -8.45 0.60 0.49
N TRP A 72 -7.73 -0.25 1.24
CA TRP A 72 -6.45 0.12 1.81
C TRP A 72 -5.41 -0.97 1.63
N TRP A 73 -4.22 -0.56 1.21
CA TRP A 73 -2.99 -1.36 1.29
C TRP A 73 -2.01 -0.62 2.19
N VAL A 74 -1.27 -1.34 3.03
CA VAL A 74 -0.37 -0.74 4.02
C VAL A 74 0.99 -1.42 3.95
N ALA A 75 2.06 -0.63 3.98
CA ALA A 75 3.41 -1.16 4.12
C ALA A 75 3.63 -1.54 5.58
N ARG A 76 4.16 -2.74 5.81
CA ARG A 76 4.36 -3.21 7.18
C ARG A 76 5.26 -2.28 7.98
N ARG A 77 6.30 -1.76 7.35
CA ARG A 77 7.27 -0.90 8.00
C ARG A 77 6.70 0.44 8.44
N ALA A 78 5.56 0.83 7.87
CA ALA A 78 4.93 2.10 8.20
C ALA A 78 4.11 2.06 9.47
N ILE A 79 3.83 0.87 9.99
CA ILE A 79 2.93 0.72 11.14
C ILE A 79 3.66 1.11 12.42
N ALA A 80 3.13 2.10 13.12
CA ALA A 80 3.68 2.56 14.39
C ALA A 80 2.94 1.95 15.58
N ASP A 81 1.64 1.67 15.42
CA ASP A 81 0.83 1.16 16.51
C ASP A 81 -0.36 0.39 15.97
N VAL A 82 -0.88 -0.53 16.75
CA VAL A 82 -2.05 -1.35 16.41
C VAL A 82 -3.01 -1.35 17.59
N ARG A 83 -4.26 -0.96 17.35
CA ARG A 83 -5.32 -1.09 18.34
C ARG A 83 -6.32 -2.13 17.84
N ARG A 84 -6.60 -3.11 18.66
CA ARG A 84 -7.47 -4.23 18.31
C ARG A 84 -8.75 -4.20 19.14
N GLY A 85 -9.83 -4.68 18.55
CA GLY A 85 -11.11 -4.83 19.26
C GLY A 85 -12.17 -5.40 18.34
N ASP A 86 -13.04 -6.26 18.88
CA ASP A 86 -14.20 -6.81 18.17
C ASP A 86 -13.87 -7.42 16.81
N GLY A 87 -12.73 -8.13 16.71
CA GLY A 87 -12.30 -8.77 15.47
C GLY A 87 -11.82 -7.82 14.42
N ARG A 88 -11.66 -6.54 14.74
CA ARG A 88 -11.15 -5.50 13.86
C ARG A 88 -9.91 -4.90 14.45
N ALA A 89 -9.30 -4.00 13.72
CA ALA A 89 -8.14 -3.27 14.22
C ALA A 89 -8.06 -1.92 13.55
N VAL A 90 -7.27 -1.03 14.15
CA VAL A 90 -6.89 0.24 13.54
C VAL A 90 -5.38 0.32 13.60
N LEU A 91 -4.76 0.53 12.45
CA LEU A 91 -3.32 0.69 12.36
C LEU A 91 -3.01 2.20 12.34
N THR A 92 -2.10 2.62 13.20
CA THR A 92 -1.61 4.00 13.17
C THR A 92 -0.26 3.99 12.49
N LEU A 93 -0.13 4.77 11.42
CA LEU A 93 1.09 4.84 10.65
C LEU A 93 2.05 5.89 11.22
N LYS A 94 3.28 5.89 10.72
CA LYS A 94 4.32 6.81 11.21
C LYS A 94 3.95 8.28 11.07
N ASP A 95 3.10 8.59 10.09
CA ASP A 95 2.66 9.97 9.86
C ASP A 95 1.36 10.29 10.60
N GLY A 96 0.88 9.39 11.44
CA GLY A 96 -0.36 9.59 12.19
C GLY A 96 -1.62 9.15 11.46
N THR A 97 -1.53 8.74 10.21
CA THR A 97 -2.68 8.25 9.47
C THR A 97 -3.24 7.00 10.13
N GLU A 98 -4.56 6.93 10.27
CA GLU A 98 -5.22 5.75 10.84
C GLU A 98 -5.85 4.95 9.71
N VAL A 99 -5.56 3.65 9.68
CA VAL A 99 -6.03 2.74 8.66
C VAL A 99 -6.95 1.70 9.30
N PRO A 100 -8.22 1.63 8.86
CA PRO A 100 -9.12 0.61 9.41
C PRO A 100 -8.76 -0.76 8.85
N VAL A 101 -8.81 -1.76 9.70
CA VAL A 101 -8.62 -3.15 9.29
C VAL A 101 -9.95 -3.87 9.45
N SER A 102 -10.52 -4.36 8.36
CA SER A 102 -11.78 -5.08 8.40
C SER A 102 -11.59 -6.46 9.05
N ARG A 103 -12.70 -7.08 9.45
CA ARG A 103 -12.64 -8.39 10.11
C ARG A 103 -11.94 -9.43 9.24
N THR A 104 -12.25 -9.46 7.95
CA THR A 104 -11.66 -10.42 7.03
C THR A 104 -10.15 -10.24 6.96
N TYR A 105 -9.72 -9.00 6.76
CA TYR A 105 -8.28 -8.73 6.63
C TYR A 105 -7.57 -8.83 7.97
N SER A 106 -8.25 -8.51 9.08
CA SER A 106 -7.66 -8.67 10.41
C SER A 106 -7.26 -10.12 10.66
N ARG A 107 -8.11 -11.04 10.24
CA ARG A 107 -7.82 -12.46 10.38
C ARG A 107 -6.57 -12.85 9.61
N GLN A 108 -6.44 -12.34 8.37
CA GLN A 108 -5.30 -12.61 7.53
C GLN A 108 -4.01 -12.02 8.10
N LEU A 109 -4.07 -10.78 8.57
CA LEU A 109 -2.90 -10.10 9.12
C LEU A 109 -2.42 -10.77 10.40
N ARG A 110 -3.36 -11.21 11.24
CA ARG A 110 -2.99 -11.91 12.46
C ARG A 110 -2.33 -13.25 12.13
N ALA A 111 -2.87 -13.98 11.17
CA ALA A 111 -2.29 -15.25 10.75
C ALA A 111 -0.89 -15.05 10.16
N ALA A 112 -0.65 -13.92 9.54
CA ALA A 112 0.67 -13.61 8.96
C ALA A 112 1.64 -13.01 9.98
N GLY A 113 1.23 -12.85 11.22
CA GLY A 113 2.12 -12.38 12.27
C GLY A 113 2.29 -10.87 12.34
N TRP A 114 1.36 -10.10 11.79
CA TRP A 114 1.46 -8.64 11.84
C TRP A 114 1.14 -8.08 13.23
N TYR A 115 0.36 -8.80 13.99
CA TYR A 115 0.05 -8.43 15.37
C TYR A 115 -0.60 -9.59 16.13
#